data_0c18efaa6040ec842dbff1b24cceed06
#
_entry.id   0c18efaa6040ec842dbff1b24cceed06
#
_cell.length_a   1.000
_cell.length_b   1.000
_cell.length_c   1.000
_cell.angle_alpha   90.00
_cell.angle_beta   90.00
_cell.angle_gamma   90.00
#
_symmetry.space_group_name_H-M   'P 1'
#
loop_
_entity.id
_entity.type
_entity.pdbx_description
1 polymer ?
#
loop_
_entity_poly.entity_id
_entity_poly.type
_entity_poly.pdbx_seq_one_letter_code
_entity_poly.pdbx_strand_id
1 'polypeptide(L)'
;MRKHILMTMTAACMAMALTACGSSDSGSADTTAANAGGDAAAATEAEAEAPAASGDSIKLTWSEVNGEDYGATVGAKAFASKIEELSGGQITVELYLNGTLGDEKQSMQGIQMGTLDIFRGNASSLSNYGADKISLTGLPFLFKDMDQFEAMAQSSLGQELLDSVDEADCGYVALGWLTEGPRHMFITQPTYEKLGKPTEFTLDMMSGLKMRVPETDLMVNTMKALKASATPIAYSELYTSLQSNVVDGAENDVINYMANSYNEVAPYFIPDAHTFGCGVILMNKDKWNSLSEEQQGWMKEASEA
;
A
#
# COMPACT_ATOMS: atom_id res chain seq x y z
N MET A 1 -17.87 -52.40 8.46
CA MET A 1 -17.28 -52.81 9.75
C MET A 1 -16.70 -51.56 10.41
N ARG A 2 -17.30 -51.22 11.54
CA ARG A 2 -16.94 -50.07 12.39
C ARG A 2 -15.57 -50.28 13.04
N LYS A 3 -14.76 -49.22 13.20
CA LYS A 3 -13.97 -49.00 14.42
C LYS A 3 -13.72 -47.50 14.61
N HIS A 4 -14.43 -46.96 15.57
CA HIS A 4 -14.18 -45.69 16.26
C HIS A 4 -12.91 -45.82 17.10
N ILE A 5 -12.05 -44.83 17.09
CA ILE A 5 -11.10 -44.58 18.18
C ILE A 5 -11.33 -43.15 18.64
N LEU A 6 -11.93 -43.07 19.81
CA LEU A 6 -12.11 -41.90 20.64
C LEU A 6 -10.83 -41.79 21.51
N MET A 7 -10.19 -40.61 21.51
CA MET A 7 -9.12 -40.37 22.51
C MET A 7 -9.35 -38.99 23.16
N THR A 8 -9.57 -39.11 24.43
CA THR A 8 -10.02 -38.14 25.41
C THR A 8 -8.93 -37.13 25.78
N MET A 9 -9.42 -35.92 26.07
CA MET A 9 -8.75 -34.79 26.71
C MET A 9 -8.14 -35.14 28.07
N THR A 10 -7.03 -34.49 28.38
CA THR A 10 -6.71 -34.15 29.78
C THR A 10 -6.14 -32.74 29.83
N ALA A 11 -6.87 -31.88 30.51
CA ALA A 11 -6.49 -30.55 30.91
C ALA A 11 -5.55 -30.62 32.12
N ALA A 12 -4.52 -29.78 32.12
CA ALA A 12 -3.77 -29.49 33.34
C ALA A 12 -3.62 -27.98 33.48
N CYS A 13 -4.42 -27.41 34.34
CA CYS A 13 -4.22 -26.09 34.93
C CYS A 13 -3.04 -26.13 35.90
N MET A 14 -2.14 -25.13 35.78
CA MET A 14 -1.28 -24.76 36.90
C MET A 14 -1.27 -23.25 37.04
N ALA A 15 -1.99 -22.81 38.05
CA ALA A 15 -1.92 -21.48 38.63
C ALA A 15 -0.79 -21.48 39.66
N MET A 16 0.05 -20.46 39.66
CA MET A 16 0.82 -20.07 40.84
C MET A 16 0.75 -18.56 41.01
N ALA A 17 0.21 -18.21 42.16
CA ALA A 17 0.11 -16.85 42.67
C ALA A 17 1.10 -16.66 43.84
N LEU A 18 1.38 -15.37 44.11
CA LEU A 18 1.80 -14.75 45.39
C LEU A 18 3.27 -14.95 45.76
N THR A 19 3.96 -13.92 46.25
CA THR A 19 3.79 -12.95 47.34
C THR A 19 4.94 -11.93 47.29
N ALA A 20 4.77 -10.68 47.37
CA ALA A 20 4.51 -9.76 48.48
C ALA A 20 5.74 -9.39 49.36
N CYS A 21 5.90 -8.10 49.56
CA CYS A 21 6.39 -7.36 50.74
C CYS A 21 7.88 -7.10 50.97
N GLY A 22 8.12 -5.82 51.31
CA GLY A 22 9.18 -5.32 52.21
C GLY A 22 9.76 -4.02 51.67
N SER A 23 9.35 -2.84 51.99
CA SER A 23 9.37 -1.91 53.12
C SER A 23 10.74 -1.39 53.51
N SER A 24 10.78 -0.03 53.56
CA SER A 24 11.53 0.86 54.44
C SER A 24 13.04 0.97 54.22
N ASP A 25 13.71 2.10 54.34
CA ASP A 25 13.47 3.30 55.15
C ASP A 25 14.55 4.35 54.80
N SER A 26 14.19 5.59 54.94
CA SER A 26 14.88 6.78 55.47
C SER A 26 16.35 7.05 55.24
N GLY A 27 16.62 8.34 54.93
CA GLY A 27 17.93 8.99 55.14
C GLY A 27 17.97 10.41 54.60
N SER A 28 17.54 11.38 55.42
CA SER A 28 17.65 12.82 55.31
C SER A 28 19.05 13.29 55.64
N ALA A 29 19.51 14.38 54.98
CA ALA A 29 20.27 15.52 55.49
C ALA A 29 20.79 16.35 54.31
N ASP A 30 20.29 17.52 54.04
CA ASP A 30 20.58 18.87 54.58
C ASP A 30 22.08 19.29 54.51
N THR A 31 22.35 20.32 53.71
CA THR A 31 22.98 21.58 54.10
C THR A 31 23.35 22.48 52.90
N THR A 32 22.72 23.62 52.88
CA THR A 32 23.17 25.04 52.81
C THR A 32 24.16 25.53 51.74
N ALA A 33 23.63 26.47 50.98
CA ALA A 33 24.01 27.89 50.76
C ALA A 33 25.31 28.21 50.02
N ALA A 34 25.29 29.01 48.99
CA ALA A 34 25.31 30.48 48.91
C ALA A 34 25.67 30.97 47.49
N ASN A 35 24.82 31.76 46.93
CA ASN A 35 24.95 33.08 46.33
C ASN A 35 26.21 33.46 45.50
N ALA A 36 25.94 33.87 44.21
CA ALA A 36 26.32 35.18 43.68
C ALA A 36 25.93 35.31 42.19
N GLY A 37 25.14 36.25 41.87
CA GLY A 37 24.85 37.17 40.87
C GLY A 37 25.49 37.09 39.47
N GLY A 38 24.67 37.27 38.44
CA GLY A 38 25.08 37.54 37.08
C GLY A 38 23.83 37.69 36.20
N ASP A 39 23.42 38.95 36.09
CA ASP A 39 22.39 39.42 35.19
C ASP A 39 22.78 39.14 33.73
N ALA A 40 21.97 38.41 32.98
CA ALA A 40 22.00 38.41 31.54
C ALA A 40 20.56 38.15 31.03
N ALA A 41 19.98 39.20 30.53
CA ALA A 41 18.68 39.19 29.86
C ALA A 41 18.69 38.21 28.69
N ALA A 42 18.00 37.08 28.82
CA ALA A 42 17.63 36.20 27.71
C ALA A 42 16.32 36.71 27.13
N ALA A 43 16.40 37.14 25.87
CA ALA A 43 15.24 37.41 25.05
C ALA A 43 14.45 36.10 24.90
N THR A 44 13.27 36.06 25.42
CA THR A 44 12.28 35.01 25.17
C THR A 44 11.73 35.21 23.75
N GLU A 45 12.23 34.42 22.80
CA GLU A 45 11.52 34.19 21.56
C GLU A 45 10.20 33.49 21.93
N ALA A 46 9.11 34.21 21.73
CA ALA A 46 7.79 33.63 21.81
C ALA A 46 7.66 32.66 20.60
N GLU A 47 7.76 31.37 20.84
CA GLU A 47 7.23 30.35 19.96
C GLU A 47 5.73 30.68 19.77
N ALA A 48 5.38 31.05 18.55
CA ALA A 48 3.98 31.21 18.19
C ALA A 48 3.34 29.82 18.26
N GLU A 49 2.60 29.54 19.33
CA GLU A 49 1.67 28.42 19.38
C GLU A 49 0.75 28.52 18.15
N ALA A 50 0.80 27.53 17.30
CA ALA A 50 -0.19 27.35 16.25
C ALA A 50 -1.59 27.28 16.91
N PRO A 51 -2.62 27.89 16.31
CA PRO A 51 -3.96 27.89 16.90
C PRO A 51 -4.43 26.46 17.06
N ALA A 52 -4.75 26.06 18.29
CA ALA A 52 -5.35 24.77 18.59
C ALA A 52 -6.65 24.60 17.77
N ALA A 53 -6.71 23.56 16.97
CA ALA A 53 -7.88 23.23 16.16
C ALA A 53 -9.10 23.04 17.07
N SER A 54 -10.10 23.89 16.90
CA SER A 54 -11.37 23.85 17.64
C SER A 54 -12.40 22.96 16.95
N GLY A 55 -12.07 21.68 16.74
CA GLY A 55 -12.96 20.69 16.16
C GLY A 55 -12.65 19.28 16.66
N ASP A 56 -13.60 18.36 16.53
CA ASP A 56 -13.34 16.94 16.84
C ASP A 56 -12.21 16.41 15.93
N SER A 57 -11.21 15.75 16.54
CA SER A 57 -10.10 15.17 15.78
C SER A 57 -10.57 13.98 14.93
N ILE A 58 -10.17 13.97 13.67
CA ILE A 58 -10.47 12.91 12.71
C ILE A 58 -9.21 12.06 12.55
N LYS A 59 -9.31 10.78 12.91
CA LYS A 59 -8.24 9.80 12.66
C LYS A 59 -8.66 8.90 11.51
N LEU A 60 -7.84 8.88 10.45
CA LEU A 60 -8.06 8.05 9.26
C LEU A 60 -7.10 6.87 9.28
N THR A 61 -7.58 5.72 8.83
CA THR A 61 -6.78 4.51 8.65
C THR A 61 -6.40 4.35 7.18
N TRP A 62 -5.11 4.12 6.91
CA TRP A 62 -4.60 3.81 5.57
C TRP A 62 -3.97 2.43 5.54
N SER A 63 -4.50 1.52 4.70
CA SER A 63 -3.89 0.22 4.44
C SER A 63 -2.91 0.32 3.26
N GLU A 64 -1.72 -0.27 3.41
CA GLU A 64 -0.72 -0.37 2.34
C GLU A 64 -0.15 -1.80 2.32
N VAL A 65 -0.15 -2.42 1.15
CA VAL A 65 0.35 -3.79 1.00
C VAL A 65 1.87 -3.88 0.96
N ASN A 66 2.54 -2.77 0.65
CA ASN A 66 3.99 -2.69 0.53
C ASN A 66 4.67 -2.32 1.86
N GLY A 67 5.98 -2.50 1.88
CA GLY A 67 6.83 -2.14 3.01
C GLY A 67 7.20 -0.65 3.04
N GLU A 68 7.97 -0.28 4.05
CA GLU A 68 8.27 1.11 4.42
C GLU A 68 9.05 1.89 3.35
N ASP A 69 9.98 1.20 2.66
CA ASP A 69 10.90 1.83 1.70
C ASP A 69 10.34 1.84 0.27
N TYR A 70 9.12 1.39 0.06
CA TYR A 70 8.50 1.41 -1.26
C TYR A 70 8.00 2.82 -1.64
N GLY A 71 8.19 3.21 -2.90
CA GLY A 71 7.89 4.57 -3.36
C GLY A 71 6.46 5.04 -3.07
N ALA A 72 5.46 4.17 -3.28
CA ALA A 72 4.08 4.50 -2.95
C ALA A 72 3.85 4.67 -1.44
N THR A 73 4.58 3.92 -0.59
CA THR A 73 4.54 4.10 0.86
C THR A 73 5.16 5.44 1.28
N VAL A 74 6.22 5.86 0.59
CA VAL A 74 6.82 7.19 0.80
C VAL A 74 5.81 8.28 0.46
N GLY A 75 5.09 8.15 -0.67
CA GLY A 75 4.00 9.06 -1.04
C GLY A 75 2.85 9.07 -0.02
N ALA A 76 2.46 7.89 0.50
CA ALA A 76 1.44 7.80 1.56
C ALA A 76 1.86 8.51 2.85
N LYS A 77 3.16 8.45 3.21
CA LYS A 77 3.71 9.20 4.35
C LYS A 77 3.73 10.71 4.08
N ALA A 78 4.06 11.14 2.86
CA ALA A 78 4.01 12.54 2.47
C ALA A 78 2.58 13.08 2.57
N PHE A 79 1.60 12.34 2.04
CA PHE A 79 0.18 12.65 2.21
C PHE A 79 -0.22 12.79 3.68
N ALA A 80 0.15 11.80 4.53
CA ALA A 80 -0.18 11.82 5.96
C ALA A 80 0.39 13.04 6.67
N SER A 81 1.65 13.38 6.39
CA SER A 81 2.30 14.56 6.96
C SER A 81 1.66 15.86 6.46
N LYS A 82 1.32 15.91 5.16
CA LYS A 82 0.74 17.12 4.57
C LYS A 82 -0.68 17.39 5.06
N ILE A 83 -1.52 16.36 5.20
CA ILE A 83 -2.88 16.56 5.73
C ILE A 83 -2.86 16.98 7.21
N GLU A 84 -1.92 16.46 8.00
CA GLU A 84 -1.74 16.88 9.40
C GLU A 84 -1.32 18.36 9.47
N GLU A 85 -0.37 18.79 8.62
CA GLU A 85 0.05 20.21 8.50
C GLU A 85 -1.13 21.11 8.10
N LEU A 86 -1.83 20.79 7.00
CA LEU A 86 -2.92 21.61 6.46
C LEU A 86 -4.09 21.75 7.42
N SER A 87 -4.41 20.67 8.14
CA SER A 87 -5.51 20.66 9.11
C SER A 87 -5.13 21.18 10.51
N GLY A 88 -3.85 21.56 10.72
CA GLY A 88 -3.36 21.91 12.06
C GLY A 88 -3.51 20.79 13.08
N GLY A 89 -3.38 19.55 12.65
CA GLY A 89 -3.54 18.34 13.46
C GLY A 89 -4.99 17.88 13.67
N GLN A 90 -5.97 18.52 13.04
CA GLN A 90 -7.37 18.08 13.13
C GLN A 90 -7.58 16.72 12.43
N ILE A 91 -6.88 16.48 11.29
CA ILE A 91 -6.94 15.21 10.57
C ILE A 91 -5.55 14.56 10.66
N THR A 92 -5.53 13.32 11.11
CA THR A 92 -4.33 12.48 11.15
C THR A 92 -4.56 11.17 10.42
N VAL A 93 -3.50 10.61 9.81
CA VAL A 93 -3.56 9.34 9.07
C VAL A 93 -2.62 8.34 9.72
N GLU A 94 -3.16 7.20 10.11
CA GLU A 94 -2.37 6.06 10.61
C GLU A 94 -2.16 5.04 9.48
N LEU A 95 -0.88 4.82 9.11
CA LEU A 95 -0.51 3.89 8.05
C LEU A 95 -0.27 2.49 8.61
N TYR A 96 -0.89 1.50 8.00
CA TYR A 96 -0.72 0.08 8.28
C TYR A 96 -0.06 -0.58 7.07
N LEU A 97 1.22 -0.90 7.18
CA LEU A 97 2.07 -1.37 6.11
C LEU A 97 2.12 -2.91 6.01
N ASN A 98 2.78 -3.42 4.95
CA ASN A 98 3.03 -4.86 4.74
C ASN A 98 1.77 -5.72 4.72
N GLY A 99 0.64 -5.18 4.26
CA GLY A 99 -0.62 -5.91 4.19
C GLY A 99 -1.18 -6.33 5.55
N THR A 100 -0.82 -5.63 6.65
CA THR A 100 -1.26 -5.99 8.02
C THR A 100 -2.77 -5.91 8.20
N LEU A 101 -3.46 -5.09 7.39
CA LEU A 101 -4.94 -5.00 7.38
C LEU A 101 -5.57 -5.81 6.25
N GLY A 102 -4.77 -6.54 5.49
CA GLY A 102 -5.22 -7.39 4.39
C GLY A 102 -4.47 -7.14 3.08
N ASP A 103 -4.69 -8.00 2.10
CA ASP A 103 -4.20 -7.84 0.73
C ASP A 103 -4.99 -6.74 -0.02
N GLU A 104 -4.66 -6.51 -1.31
CA GLU A 104 -5.32 -5.49 -2.13
C GLU A 104 -6.84 -5.70 -2.19
N LYS A 105 -7.29 -6.93 -2.42
CA LYS A 105 -8.72 -7.26 -2.52
C LYS A 105 -9.45 -7.04 -1.19
N GLN A 106 -8.86 -7.46 -0.09
CA GLN A 106 -9.41 -7.26 1.26
C GLN A 106 -9.46 -5.79 1.63
N SER A 107 -8.41 -5.03 1.30
CA SER A 107 -8.37 -3.57 1.52
C SER A 107 -9.41 -2.83 0.68
N MET A 108 -9.56 -3.19 -0.61
CA MET A 108 -10.61 -2.64 -1.47
C MET A 108 -12.00 -2.90 -0.90
N GLN A 109 -12.29 -4.12 -0.47
CA GLN A 109 -13.55 -4.46 0.19
C GLN A 109 -13.73 -3.73 1.52
N GLY A 110 -12.63 -3.57 2.29
CA GLY A 110 -12.63 -2.82 3.55
C GLY A 110 -13.05 -1.35 3.36
N ILE A 111 -12.53 -0.69 2.30
CA ILE A 111 -12.97 0.66 1.91
C ILE A 111 -14.48 0.67 1.60
N GLN A 112 -14.97 -0.25 0.75
CA GLN A 112 -16.40 -0.29 0.41
C GLN A 112 -17.30 -0.47 1.63
N MET A 113 -16.86 -1.28 2.60
CA MET A 113 -17.61 -1.53 3.84
C MET A 113 -17.42 -0.46 4.91
N GLY A 114 -16.54 0.52 4.70
CA GLY A 114 -16.21 1.56 5.68
C GLY A 114 -15.41 1.06 6.89
N THR A 115 -14.76 -0.11 6.80
CA THR A 115 -13.85 -0.62 7.84
C THR A 115 -12.42 -0.10 7.68
N LEU A 116 -12.11 0.46 6.51
CA LEU A 116 -10.91 1.21 6.18
C LEU A 116 -11.32 2.55 5.58
N ASP A 117 -10.52 3.60 5.84
CA ASP A 117 -10.78 4.93 5.30
C ASP A 117 -10.05 5.17 3.98
N ILE A 118 -8.78 4.78 3.89
CA ILE A 118 -7.91 5.05 2.73
C ILE A 118 -7.13 3.78 2.35
N PHE A 119 -6.95 3.59 1.06
CA PHE A 119 -6.10 2.55 0.47
C PHE A 119 -5.49 3.04 -0.84
N ARG A 120 -4.24 2.69 -1.11
CA ARG A 120 -3.65 2.87 -2.44
C ARG A 120 -3.92 1.61 -3.28
N GLY A 121 -4.88 1.69 -4.17
CA GLY A 121 -5.22 0.61 -5.10
C GLY A 121 -4.61 0.79 -6.48
N ASN A 122 -4.49 -0.30 -7.25
CA ASN A 122 -4.16 -0.22 -8.66
C ASN A 122 -5.39 0.23 -9.47
N ALA A 123 -5.21 1.21 -10.36
CA ALA A 123 -6.27 1.65 -11.26
C ALA A 123 -6.86 0.50 -12.09
N SER A 124 -6.02 -0.46 -12.51
CA SER A 124 -6.43 -1.66 -13.24
C SER A 124 -7.39 -2.57 -12.45
N SER A 125 -7.36 -2.52 -11.11
CA SER A 125 -8.25 -3.31 -10.26
C SER A 125 -9.65 -2.73 -10.16
N LEU A 126 -9.82 -1.44 -10.45
CA LEU A 126 -11.07 -0.72 -10.24
C LEU A 126 -12.20 -1.15 -11.19
N SER A 127 -11.88 -1.76 -12.35
CA SER A 127 -12.89 -2.38 -13.22
C SER A 127 -13.63 -3.54 -12.54
N ASN A 128 -12.99 -4.26 -11.63
CA ASN A 128 -13.63 -5.32 -10.85
C ASN A 128 -14.71 -4.78 -9.89
N TYR A 129 -14.72 -3.47 -9.68
CA TYR A 129 -15.63 -2.76 -8.77
C TYR A 129 -16.55 -1.76 -9.51
N GLY A 130 -16.53 -1.75 -10.84
CA GLY A 130 -17.42 -0.95 -11.67
C GLY A 130 -16.86 0.39 -12.15
N ALA A 131 -15.65 0.78 -11.78
CA ALA A 131 -14.99 1.98 -12.28
C ALA A 131 -14.10 1.67 -13.49
N ASP A 132 -14.74 1.43 -14.65
CA ASP A 132 -14.05 0.94 -15.84
C ASP A 132 -13.15 1.99 -16.51
N LYS A 133 -13.54 3.28 -16.51
CA LYS A 133 -12.79 4.33 -17.24
C LYS A 133 -11.34 4.44 -16.75
N ILE A 134 -11.12 4.54 -15.45
CA ILE A 134 -9.79 4.71 -14.88
C ILE A 134 -8.90 3.47 -15.09
N SER A 135 -9.50 2.27 -15.17
CA SER A 135 -8.77 1.03 -15.38
C SER A 135 -8.08 0.97 -16.75
N LEU A 136 -8.53 1.79 -17.73
CA LEU A 136 -7.91 1.89 -19.04
C LEU A 136 -6.44 2.36 -18.97
N THR A 137 -6.04 3.04 -17.90
CA THR A 137 -4.64 3.44 -17.68
C THR A 137 -3.69 2.24 -17.52
N GLY A 138 -4.20 1.07 -17.16
CA GLY A 138 -3.44 -0.18 -17.10
C GLY A 138 -3.34 -0.95 -18.41
N LEU A 139 -3.84 -0.41 -19.53
CA LEU A 139 -3.73 -1.08 -20.84
C LEU A 139 -2.26 -1.23 -21.25
N PRO A 140 -1.89 -2.39 -21.84
CA PRO A 140 -0.52 -2.61 -22.29
C PRO A 140 -0.06 -1.54 -23.30
N PHE A 141 1.18 -1.06 -23.10
CA PHE A 141 1.86 -0.10 -23.97
C PHE A 141 1.11 1.24 -24.18
N LEU A 142 0.21 1.62 -23.26
CA LEU A 142 -0.51 2.88 -23.31
C LEU A 142 0.44 4.06 -23.10
N PHE A 143 1.34 3.98 -22.13
CA PHE A 143 2.35 4.98 -21.83
C PHE A 143 3.71 4.52 -22.32
N LYS A 144 4.43 5.43 -22.94
CA LYS A 144 5.77 5.19 -23.45
C LYS A 144 6.83 5.30 -22.34
N ASP A 145 6.65 6.26 -21.42
CA ASP A 145 7.57 6.61 -20.36
C ASP A 145 6.81 7.31 -19.21
N MET A 146 7.54 7.58 -18.11
CA MET A 146 7.00 8.29 -16.95
C MET A 146 6.53 9.69 -17.27
N ASP A 147 7.26 10.42 -18.12
CA ASP A 147 6.90 11.80 -18.49
C ASP A 147 5.51 11.85 -19.13
N GLN A 148 5.19 10.86 -19.97
CA GLN A 148 3.86 10.77 -20.60
C GLN A 148 2.78 10.42 -19.57
N PHE A 149 3.05 9.54 -18.62
CA PHE A 149 2.11 9.24 -17.54
C PHE A 149 1.87 10.49 -16.69
N GLU A 150 2.92 11.16 -16.23
CA GLU A 150 2.82 12.37 -15.41
C GLU A 150 2.08 13.49 -16.13
N ALA A 151 2.36 13.70 -17.42
CA ALA A 151 1.64 14.66 -18.24
C ALA A 151 0.13 14.33 -18.33
N MET A 152 -0.24 13.07 -18.42
CA MET A 152 -1.64 12.63 -18.35
C MET A 152 -2.21 12.89 -16.97
N ALA A 153 -1.54 12.45 -15.89
CA ALA A 153 -2.01 12.55 -14.51
C ALA A 153 -2.26 14.02 -14.08
N GLN A 154 -1.41 14.94 -14.55
CA GLN A 154 -1.52 16.39 -14.29
C GLN A 154 -2.48 17.14 -15.22
N SER A 155 -3.06 16.46 -16.21
CA SER A 155 -3.97 17.07 -17.19
C SER A 155 -5.43 17.00 -16.71
N SER A 156 -6.31 17.72 -17.44
CA SER A 156 -7.77 17.59 -17.24
C SER A 156 -8.27 16.16 -17.47
N LEU A 157 -7.59 15.36 -18.31
CA LEU A 157 -7.92 13.96 -18.50
C LEU A 157 -7.60 13.14 -17.24
N GLY A 158 -6.47 13.40 -16.58
CA GLY A 158 -6.12 12.76 -15.32
C GLY A 158 -7.17 13.03 -14.23
N GLN A 159 -7.65 14.28 -14.14
CA GLN A 159 -8.73 14.63 -13.23
C GLN A 159 -10.06 13.97 -13.61
N GLU A 160 -10.42 13.96 -14.90
CA GLU A 160 -11.64 13.27 -15.39
C GLU A 160 -11.62 11.78 -15.05
N LEU A 161 -10.45 11.14 -15.13
CA LEU A 161 -10.30 9.73 -14.76
C LEU A 161 -10.48 9.51 -13.25
N LEU A 162 -9.94 10.38 -12.40
CA LEU A 162 -10.16 10.32 -10.95
C LEU A 162 -11.65 10.54 -10.62
N ASP A 163 -12.28 11.57 -11.19
CA ASP A 163 -13.70 11.87 -10.98
C ASP A 163 -14.60 10.71 -11.43
N SER A 164 -14.20 9.96 -12.46
CA SER A 164 -14.96 8.81 -12.95
C SER A 164 -15.13 7.67 -11.93
N VAL A 165 -14.29 7.64 -10.89
CA VAL A 165 -14.41 6.66 -9.80
C VAL A 165 -15.59 7.02 -8.90
N ASP A 166 -15.75 8.29 -8.58
CA ASP A 166 -16.92 8.78 -7.82
C ASP A 166 -18.22 8.66 -8.62
N GLU A 167 -18.17 8.97 -9.93
CA GLU A 167 -19.30 8.83 -10.86
C GLU A 167 -19.79 7.37 -10.98
N ALA A 168 -18.88 6.39 -10.86
CA ALA A 168 -19.22 4.97 -10.94
C ALA A 168 -20.05 4.48 -9.73
N ASP A 169 -20.14 5.28 -8.67
CA ASP A 169 -20.89 4.99 -7.43
C ASP A 169 -20.55 3.62 -6.82
N CYS A 170 -19.27 3.26 -6.89
CA CYS A 170 -18.76 1.97 -6.46
C CYS A 170 -18.24 1.96 -5.00
N GLY A 171 -18.55 3.00 -4.22
CA GLY A 171 -18.16 3.12 -2.80
C GLY A 171 -16.81 3.77 -2.56
N TYR A 172 -16.15 4.28 -3.61
CA TYR A 172 -14.86 4.97 -3.55
C TYR A 172 -14.95 6.41 -4.06
N VAL A 173 -14.02 7.23 -3.56
CA VAL A 173 -13.59 8.49 -4.16
C VAL A 173 -12.10 8.37 -4.44
N ALA A 174 -11.65 8.80 -5.61
CA ALA A 174 -10.22 8.86 -5.95
C ALA A 174 -9.69 10.26 -5.66
N LEU A 175 -8.66 10.36 -4.80
CA LEU A 175 -8.09 11.63 -4.37
C LEU A 175 -6.94 12.10 -5.26
N GLY A 176 -6.14 11.17 -5.77
CA GLY A 176 -4.96 11.49 -6.56
C GLY A 176 -4.27 10.26 -7.11
N TRP A 177 -3.25 10.48 -7.95
CA TRP A 177 -2.42 9.45 -8.53
C TRP A 177 -1.20 9.17 -7.64
N LEU A 178 -0.81 7.91 -7.57
CA LEU A 178 0.40 7.46 -6.87
C LEU A 178 1.04 6.35 -7.69
N THR A 179 1.86 6.74 -8.67
CA THR A 179 2.40 5.81 -9.67
C THR A 179 3.47 4.87 -9.10
N GLU A 180 3.56 3.68 -9.70
CA GLU A 180 4.59 2.68 -9.43
C GLU A 180 5.65 2.60 -10.53
N GLY A 181 5.40 3.24 -11.68
CA GLY A 181 6.25 3.20 -12.84
C GLY A 181 6.03 2.00 -13.77
N PRO A 182 6.96 1.78 -14.74
CA PRO A 182 6.82 0.71 -15.71
C PRO A 182 6.97 -0.67 -15.06
N ARG A 183 6.12 -1.59 -15.48
CA ARG A 183 6.11 -2.98 -15.02
C ARG A 183 6.73 -3.88 -16.07
N HIS A 184 7.48 -4.87 -15.58
CA HIS A 184 8.31 -5.77 -16.37
C HIS A 184 8.06 -7.21 -15.98
N MET A 185 8.27 -8.11 -16.93
CA MET A 185 8.18 -9.54 -16.67
C MET A 185 9.49 -10.08 -16.08
N PHE A 186 9.40 -11.16 -15.33
CA PHE A 186 10.53 -11.92 -14.84
C PHE A 186 10.16 -13.40 -14.69
N ILE A 187 11.12 -14.30 -14.90
CA ILE A 187 10.90 -15.75 -14.89
C ILE A 187 11.87 -16.48 -13.97
N THR A 188 11.42 -17.63 -13.47
CA THR A 188 12.22 -18.49 -12.60
C THR A 188 13.37 -19.17 -13.35
N GLN A 189 14.40 -19.63 -12.61
CA GLN A 189 15.53 -20.38 -13.18
C GLN A 189 15.07 -21.64 -13.94
N PRO A 190 14.15 -22.50 -13.40
CA PRO A 190 13.67 -23.66 -14.16
C PRO A 190 12.96 -23.28 -15.46
N THR A 191 12.21 -22.18 -15.48
CA THR A 191 11.55 -21.69 -16.69
C THR A 191 12.55 -21.24 -17.74
N TYR A 192 13.57 -20.49 -17.35
CA TYR A 192 14.65 -20.08 -18.24
C TYR A 192 15.38 -21.28 -18.87
N GLU A 193 15.65 -22.31 -18.08
CA GLU A 193 16.28 -23.54 -18.57
C GLU A 193 15.36 -24.31 -19.54
N LYS A 194 14.07 -24.43 -19.21
CA LYS A 194 13.05 -25.05 -20.06
C LYS A 194 12.92 -24.36 -21.42
N LEU A 195 13.11 -23.05 -21.47
CA LEU A 195 13.08 -22.25 -22.69
C LEU A 195 14.39 -22.33 -23.50
N GLY A 196 15.39 -23.11 -23.05
CA GLY A 196 16.68 -23.29 -23.74
C GLY A 196 17.68 -22.18 -23.47
N LYS A 197 17.54 -21.45 -22.37
CA LYS A 197 18.43 -20.36 -21.93
C LYS A 197 18.56 -19.24 -22.97
N PRO A 198 17.44 -18.62 -23.37
CA PRO A 198 17.44 -17.62 -24.43
C PRO A 198 18.25 -16.38 -24.03
N THR A 199 18.95 -15.80 -24.99
CA THR A 199 19.61 -14.49 -24.85
C THR A 199 18.64 -13.33 -25.11
N GLU A 200 17.56 -13.61 -25.85
CA GLU A 200 16.46 -12.67 -26.12
C GLU A 200 15.13 -13.36 -25.83
N PHE A 201 14.23 -12.65 -25.15
CA PHE A 201 12.90 -13.15 -24.86
C PHE A 201 11.93 -12.70 -25.95
N THR A 202 11.18 -13.64 -26.54
CA THR A 202 10.23 -13.37 -27.60
C THR A 202 8.81 -13.67 -27.17
N LEU A 203 7.82 -13.06 -27.85
CA LEU A 203 6.40 -13.29 -27.57
C LEU A 203 5.99 -14.78 -27.66
N ASP A 204 6.59 -15.54 -28.60
CA ASP A 204 6.26 -16.96 -28.72
C ASP A 204 6.69 -17.79 -27.51
N MET A 205 7.70 -17.33 -26.76
CA MET A 205 8.16 -17.98 -25.52
C MET A 205 7.14 -17.84 -24.37
N MET A 206 6.25 -16.86 -24.45
CA MET A 206 5.15 -16.72 -23.48
C MET A 206 4.13 -17.85 -23.55
N SER A 207 4.09 -18.55 -24.69
CA SER A 207 3.04 -19.55 -24.94
C SER A 207 3.01 -20.65 -23.88
N GLY A 208 1.94 -20.70 -23.12
CA GLY A 208 1.70 -21.71 -22.08
C GLY A 208 2.48 -21.52 -20.77
N LEU A 209 3.29 -20.45 -20.64
CA LEU A 209 3.91 -20.10 -19.36
C LEU A 209 2.81 -19.72 -18.34
N LYS A 210 2.92 -20.23 -17.14
CA LYS A 210 2.07 -19.84 -16.01
C LYS A 210 2.62 -18.55 -15.42
N MET A 211 2.03 -17.43 -15.80
CA MET A 211 2.43 -16.11 -15.30
C MET A 211 1.51 -15.67 -14.17
N ARG A 212 2.08 -15.42 -12.99
CA ARG A 212 1.33 -14.80 -11.93
C ARG A 212 0.97 -13.37 -12.32
N VAL A 213 -0.25 -12.99 -12.05
CA VAL A 213 -0.77 -11.62 -12.17
C VAL A 213 -1.53 -11.23 -10.91
N PRO A 214 -1.70 -9.92 -10.64
CA PRO A 214 -2.70 -9.45 -9.68
C PRO A 214 -4.09 -10.00 -10.01
N GLU A 215 -4.98 -10.06 -9.03
CA GLU A 215 -6.34 -10.59 -9.17
C GLU A 215 -7.27 -9.59 -9.92
N THR A 216 -6.85 -9.14 -11.12
CA THR A 216 -7.59 -8.20 -11.97
C THR A 216 -7.90 -8.82 -13.33
N ASP A 217 -9.10 -8.58 -13.83
CA ASP A 217 -9.53 -9.10 -15.14
C ASP A 217 -8.66 -8.52 -16.27
N LEU A 218 -8.23 -7.27 -16.17
CA LEU A 218 -7.35 -6.64 -17.16
C LEU A 218 -6.04 -7.40 -17.28
N MET A 219 -5.35 -7.69 -16.16
CA MET A 219 -4.07 -8.40 -16.20
C MET A 219 -4.22 -9.85 -16.61
N VAL A 220 -5.30 -10.52 -16.20
CA VAL A 220 -5.65 -11.87 -16.69
C VAL A 220 -5.81 -11.87 -18.21
N ASN A 221 -6.54 -10.92 -18.77
CA ASN A 221 -6.78 -10.82 -20.21
C ASN A 221 -5.52 -10.40 -20.98
N THR A 222 -4.65 -9.56 -20.39
CA THR A 222 -3.35 -9.23 -20.94
C THR A 222 -2.48 -10.47 -21.12
N MET A 223 -2.34 -11.31 -20.08
CA MET A 223 -1.56 -12.55 -20.20
C MET A 223 -2.17 -13.53 -21.20
N LYS A 224 -3.49 -13.65 -21.25
CA LYS A 224 -4.16 -14.48 -22.29
C LYS A 224 -3.88 -13.98 -23.70
N ALA A 225 -3.88 -12.66 -23.93
CA ALA A 225 -3.53 -12.07 -25.23
C ALA A 225 -2.08 -12.37 -25.63
N LEU A 226 -1.17 -12.46 -24.65
CA LEU A 226 0.22 -12.89 -24.83
C LEU A 226 0.37 -14.42 -24.95
N LYS A 227 -0.73 -15.18 -25.01
CA LYS A 227 -0.77 -16.65 -25.05
C LYS A 227 -0.21 -17.34 -23.80
N ALA A 228 0.00 -16.60 -22.70
CA ALA A 228 0.37 -17.17 -21.41
C ALA A 228 -0.86 -17.67 -20.64
N SER A 229 -0.62 -18.55 -19.67
CA SER A 229 -1.61 -18.99 -18.69
C SER A 229 -1.58 -18.02 -17.50
N ALA A 230 -2.54 -17.13 -17.41
CA ALA A 230 -2.66 -16.23 -16.27
C ALA A 230 -3.01 -17.00 -15.00
N THR A 231 -2.28 -16.72 -13.92
CA THR A 231 -2.50 -17.32 -12.60
C THR A 231 -2.67 -16.18 -11.59
N PRO A 232 -3.92 -15.75 -11.33
CA PRO A 232 -4.19 -14.71 -10.32
C PRO A 232 -3.82 -15.22 -8.93
N ILE A 233 -2.91 -14.52 -8.26
CA ILE A 233 -2.43 -14.88 -6.91
C ILE A 233 -2.22 -13.57 -6.15
N ALA A 234 -2.62 -13.54 -4.87
CA ALA A 234 -2.43 -12.42 -3.97
C ALA A 234 -0.95 -11.99 -3.89
N TYR A 235 -0.71 -10.70 -3.69
CA TYR A 235 0.65 -10.16 -3.65
C TYR A 235 1.53 -10.80 -2.56
N SER A 236 0.96 -11.06 -1.38
CA SER A 236 1.63 -11.70 -0.25
C SER A 236 2.11 -13.14 -0.53
N GLU A 237 1.52 -13.81 -1.53
CA GLU A 237 1.86 -15.19 -1.90
C GLU A 237 2.85 -15.28 -3.07
N LEU A 238 3.21 -14.13 -3.68
CA LEU A 238 4.01 -14.10 -4.91
C LEU A 238 5.39 -14.72 -4.72
N TYR A 239 6.14 -14.32 -3.69
CA TYR A 239 7.49 -14.87 -3.45
C TYR A 239 7.46 -16.40 -3.31
N THR A 240 6.56 -16.92 -2.47
CA THR A 240 6.43 -18.36 -2.23
C THR A 240 5.99 -19.11 -3.49
N SER A 241 5.12 -18.53 -4.31
CA SER A 241 4.65 -19.13 -5.56
C SER A 241 5.76 -19.23 -6.60
N LEU A 242 6.65 -18.23 -6.68
CA LEU A 242 7.86 -18.27 -7.52
C LEU A 242 8.86 -19.29 -6.98
N GLN A 243 9.15 -19.25 -5.67
CA GLN A 243 10.13 -20.14 -5.03
C GLN A 243 9.75 -21.62 -5.19
N SER A 244 8.47 -21.94 -5.06
CA SER A 244 7.95 -23.31 -5.21
C SER A 244 7.66 -23.71 -6.65
N ASN A 245 7.91 -22.83 -7.63
CA ASN A 245 7.62 -23.03 -9.06
C ASN A 245 6.15 -23.38 -9.35
N VAL A 246 5.21 -22.89 -8.55
CA VAL A 246 3.77 -22.94 -8.83
C VAL A 246 3.47 -22.11 -10.09
N VAL A 247 4.23 -21.03 -10.28
CA VAL A 247 4.22 -20.19 -11.48
C VAL A 247 5.59 -20.19 -12.14
N ASP A 248 5.62 -20.02 -13.46
CA ASP A 248 6.82 -19.93 -14.29
C ASP A 248 7.49 -18.56 -14.20
N GLY A 249 6.72 -17.53 -13.84
CA GLY A 249 7.15 -16.15 -13.72
C GLY A 249 6.04 -15.24 -13.22
N ALA A 250 6.34 -13.95 -13.18
CA ALA A 250 5.41 -12.89 -12.80
C ALA A 250 5.79 -11.57 -13.49
N GLU A 251 5.08 -10.51 -13.16
CA GLU A 251 5.35 -9.15 -13.61
C GLU A 251 5.24 -8.18 -12.43
N ASN A 252 6.08 -7.15 -12.43
CA ASN A 252 6.01 -6.04 -11.48
C ASN A 252 6.96 -4.91 -11.91
N ASP A 253 6.89 -3.77 -11.20
CA ASP A 253 7.90 -2.73 -11.33
C ASP A 253 9.25 -3.16 -10.72
N VAL A 254 10.32 -2.48 -11.12
CA VAL A 254 11.68 -2.86 -10.73
C VAL A 254 11.95 -2.65 -9.23
N ILE A 255 11.29 -1.67 -8.61
CA ILE A 255 11.48 -1.37 -7.18
C ILE A 255 10.89 -2.51 -6.35
N ASN A 256 9.65 -2.94 -6.66
CA ASN A 256 9.03 -4.10 -6.04
C ASN A 256 9.81 -5.39 -6.28
N TYR A 257 10.30 -5.58 -7.51
CA TYR A 257 11.12 -6.75 -7.86
C TYR A 257 12.35 -6.88 -6.96
N MET A 258 13.03 -5.77 -6.67
CA MET A 258 14.21 -5.76 -5.81
C MET A 258 13.85 -5.77 -4.32
N ALA A 259 12.90 -4.94 -3.89
CA ALA A 259 12.54 -4.77 -2.48
C ALA A 259 11.98 -6.07 -1.85
N ASN A 260 11.31 -6.89 -2.65
CA ASN A 260 10.73 -8.17 -2.20
C ASN A 260 11.59 -9.39 -2.55
N SER A 261 12.87 -9.17 -2.93
CA SER A 261 13.82 -10.24 -3.24
C SER A 261 13.35 -11.21 -4.34
N TYR A 262 12.48 -10.77 -5.26
CA TYR A 262 12.02 -11.64 -6.36
C TYR A 262 13.17 -12.05 -7.27
N ASN A 263 14.25 -11.26 -7.34
CA ASN A 263 15.49 -11.59 -8.04
C ASN A 263 16.17 -12.87 -7.51
N GLU A 264 15.91 -13.27 -6.27
CA GLU A 264 16.46 -14.52 -5.70
C GLU A 264 15.73 -15.76 -6.25
N VAL A 265 14.43 -15.66 -6.49
CA VAL A 265 13.57 -16.80 -6.89
C VAL A 265 13.17 -16.77 -8.37
N ALA A 266 13.28 -15.62 -9.03
CA ALA A 266 13.03 -15.43 -10.46
C ALA A 266 14.07 -14.46 -11.06
N PRO A 267 15.32 -14.90 -11.23
CA PRO A 267 16.47 -14.03 -11.54
C PRO A 267 16.51 -13.49 -12.97
N TYR A 268 15.64 -13.94 -13.85
CA TYR A 268 15.66 -13.52 -15.26
C TYR A 268 14.63 -12.43 -15.50
N PHE A 269 15.09 -11.20 -15.43
CA PHE A 269 14.30 -9.99 -15.65
C PHE A 269 14.20 -9.67 -17.15
N ILE A 270 13.01 -9.37 -17.62
CA ILE A 270 12.68 -9.06 -19.02
C ILE A 270 12.21 -7.61 -19.07
N PRO A 271 13.05 -6.66 -19.53
CA PRO A 271 12.74 -5.24 -19.49
C PRO A 271 11.78 -4.82 -20.62
N ASP A 272 10.56 -5.35 -20.62
CA ASP A 272 9.56 -5.17 -21.67
C ASP A 272 8.65 -3.95 -21.47
N ALA A 273 8.57 -3.40 -20.26
CA ALA A 273 7.73 -2.24 -19.92
C ALA A 273 6.31 -2.35 -20.48
N HIS A 274 5.71 -3.56 -20.38
CA HIS A 274 4.44 -3.86 -21.04
C HIS A 274 3.25 -3.07 -20.48
N THR A 275 3.31 -2.56 -19.26
CA THR A 275 2.29 -1.70 -18.66
C THR A 275 2.89 -0.80 -17.60
N PHE A 276 2.09 0.14 -17.08
CA PHE A 276 2.45 1.00 -15.95
C PHE A 276 1.64 0.61 -14.72
N GLY A 277 2.28 0.67 -13.56
CA GLY A 277 1.63 0.58 -12.27
C GLY A 277 1.01 1.93 -11.93
N CYS A 278 -0.26 2.11 -12.33
CA CYS A 278 -1.00 3.33 -12.05
C CYS A 278 -1.72 3.16 -10.70
N GLY A 279 -1.08 3.58 -9.63
CA GLY A 279 -1.69 3.61 -8.30
C GLY A 279 -2.61 4.82 -8.13
N VAL A 280 -3.67 4.64 -7.36
CA VAL A 280 -4.68 5.66 -7.04
C VAL A 280 -4.92 5.68 -5.55
N ILE A 281 -4.94 6.85 -4.94
CA ILE A 281 -5.35 7.04 -3.56
C ILE A 281 -6.87 7.00 -3.51
N LEU A 282 -7.41 5.95 -2.91
CA LEU A 282 -8.84 5.71 -2.78
C LEU A 282 -9.29 5.97 -1.36
N MET A 283 -10.42 6.63 -1.21
CA MET A 283 -11.07 6.86 0.08
C MET A 283 -12.49 6.31 0.08
N ASN A 284 -12.95 5.83 1.24
CA ASN A 284 -14.35 5.45 1.42
C ASN A 284 -15.28 6.63 1.13
N LYS A 285 -16.30 6.42 0.27
CA LYS A 285 -17.21 7.48 -0.18
C LYS A 285 -18.04 8.09 0.96
N ASP A 286 -18.52 7.28 1.89
CA ASP A 286 -19.32 7.79 3.02
C ASP A 286 -18.45 8.62 3.97
N LYS A 287 -17.21 8.16 4.21
CA LYS A 287 -16.23 8.93 5.00
C LYS A 287 -15.90 10.26 4.32
N TRP A 288 -15.65 10.25 3.02
CA TRP A 288 -15.44 11.46 2.22
C TRP A 288 -16.61 12.44 2.35
N ASN A 289 -17.85 11.95 2.20
CA ASN A 289 -19.05 12.76 2.31
C ASN A 289 -19.32 13.29 3.73
N SER A 290 -18.71 12.69 4.74
CA SER A 290 -18.79 13.18 6.13
C SER A 290 -17.84 14.35 6.43
N LEU A 291 -16.87 14.60 5.55
CA LEU A 291 -15.92 15.72 5.68
C LEU A 291 -16.56 17.02 5.21
N SER A 292 -16.20 18.13 5.84
CA SER A 292 -16.58 19.46 5.34
C SER A 292 -15.89 19.78 4.01
N GLU A 293 -16.40 20.74 3.25
CA GLU A 293 -15.77 21.20 2.00
C GLU A 293 -14.32 21.66 2.21
N GLU A 294 -14.03 22.29 3.33
CA GLU A 294 -12.67 22.70 3.71
C GLU A 294 -11.76 21.49 3.94
N GLN A 295 -12.25 20.49 4.69
CA GLN A 295 -11.50 19.25 4.95
C GLN A 295 -11.27 18.45 3.67
N GLN A 296 -12.26 18.37 2.78
CA GLN A 296 -12.13 17.77 1.45
C GLN A 296 -11.08 18.51 0.61
N GLY A 297 -11.02 19.85 0.71
CA GLY A 297 -9.99 20.68 0.08
C GLY A 297 -8.59 20.30 0.56
N TRP A 298 -8.39 20.16 1.86
CA TRP A 298 -7.11 19.74 2.44
C TRP A 298 -6.70 18.33 1.99
N MET A 299 -7.65 17.39 1.91
CA MET A 299 -7.39 16.02 1.44
C MET A 299 -6.92 16.01 -0.02
N LYS A 300 -7.54 16.83 -0.89
CA LYS A 300 -7.11 16.97 -2.29
C LYS A 300 -5.72 17.61 -2.39
N GLU A 301 -5.48 18.71 -1.68
CA GLU A 301 -4.16 19.36 -1.65
C GLU A 301 -3.08 18.41 -1.12
N ALA A 302 -3.37 17.61 -0.10
CA ALA A 302 -2.44 16.61 0.43
C ALA A 302 -2.13 15.49 -0.58
N SER A 303 -3.05 15.18 -1.50
CA SER A 303 -2.82 14.16 -2.53
C SER A 303 -1.91 14.64 -3.68
N GLU A 304 -1.60 15.93 -3.75
CA GLU A 304 -0.69 16.53 -4.73
C GLU A 304 0.76 16.65 -4.22
N ALA A 305 0.99 16.36 -2.91
CA ALA A 305 2.29 16.47 -2.25
C ALA A 305 3.16 15.21 -2.44
#